data_431081edd7c892dc0474a07cedce3215
#
_entry.id   431081edd7c892dc0474a07cedce3215
#
_cell.length_a   1.000
_cell.length_b   1.000
_cell.length_c   1.000
_cell.angle_alpha   90.00
_cell.angle_beta   90.00
_cell.angle_gamma   90.00
#
_symmetry.space_group_name_H-M   'P 1'
#
loop_
_entity.id
_entity.type
_entity.pdbx_description
1 polymer ?
#
loop_
_entity_poly.entity_id
_entity_poly.type
_entity_poly.pdbx_seq_one_letter_code
_entity_poly.pdbx_strand_id
1 'polypeptide(L)'
;MQKALLLERLNGLVSRYQQHRGYIEKARVQAASGKFNPQVIEKVLLDHEIKASTVADEVGPLLPNLQTLIDALVDEKGSVRAGNAGVDEQVQELELRAAIGELSDEEFNAEVAGLRGRLDSANERVASIDAELGELQSALDGWAALAGPHGHYAAPVAAPAPAPAAAPVAAPAQAAAEPEPTFTAPVVDDEP
;
A
#
# COMPACT_ATOMS: atom_id res chain seq x y z
N MET A 1 -9.66 -18.37 3.48
CA MET A 1 -9.02 -19.69 3.72
C MET A 1 -7.60 -19.76 3.16
N GLN A 2 -7.34 -19.38 1.92
CA GLN A 2 -6.02 -19.49 1.29
C GLN A 2 -4.92 -18.69 2.01
N LYS A 3 -5.20 -17.43 2.43
CA LYS A 3 -4.26 -16.58 3.18
C LYS A 3 -3.79 -17.24 4.48
N ALA A 4 -4.72 -17.72 5.30
CA ALA A 4 -4.38 -18.33 6.59
C ALA A 4 -3.47 -19.56 6.44
N LEU A 5 -3.76 -20.42 5.46
CA LEU A 5 -2.93 -21.60 5.17
C LEU A 5 -1.53 -21.23 4.67
N LEU A 6 -1.40 -20.19 3.85
CA LEU A 6 -0.10 -19.72 3.36
C LEU A 6 0.73 -19.12 4.50
N LEU A 7 0.13 -18.30 5.35
CA LEU A 7 0.79 -17.71 6.51
C LEU A 7 1.19 -18.78 7.53
N GLU A 8 0.31 -19.75 7.82
CA GLU A 8 0.62 -20.85 8.71
C GLU A 8 1.80 -21.69 8.21
N ARG A 9 1.80 -21.99 6.90
CA ARG A 9 2.90 -22.72 6.26
C ARG A 9 4.20 -21.93 6.31
N LEU A 10 4.17 -20.64 5.97
CA LEU A 10 5.34 -19.76 6.05
C LEU A 10 5.89 -19.71 7.49
N ASN A 11 5.03 -19.48 8.48
CA ASN A 11 5.43 -19.41 9.88
C ASN A 11 6.04 -20.72 10.38
N GLY A 12 5.51 -21.87 9.96
CA GLY A 12 6.09 -23.18 10.24
C GLY A 12 7.49 -23.34 9.66
N LEU A 13 7.70 -22.90 8.41
CA LEU A 13 9.01 -22.94 7.76
C LEU A 13 10.00 -21.97 8.41
N VAL A 14 9.56 -20.74 8.71
CA VAL A 14 10.36 -19.74 9.44
C VAL A 14 10.85 -20.30 10.77
N SER A 15 9.98 -20.95 11.54
CA SER A 15 10.35 -21.56 12.82
C SER A 15 11.40 -22.67 12.65
N ARG A 16 11.25 -23.53 11.64
CA ARG A 16 12.22 -24.58 11.31
C ARG A 16 13.56 -23.99 10.89
N TYR A 17 13.54 -22.95 10.05
CA TYR A 17 14.76 -22.26 9.64
C TYR A 17 15.50 -21.66 10.83
N GLN A 18 14.80 -20.94 11.70
CA GLN A 18 15.37 -20.38 12.93
C GLN A 18 15.97 -21.45 13.83
N GLN A 19 15.31 -22.59 13.96
CA GLN A 19 15.81 -23.72 14.74
C GLN A 19 17.15 -24.23 14.21
N HIS A 20 17.29 -24.41 12.89
CA HIS A 20 18.54 -24.86 12.29
C HIS A 20 19.64 -23.81 12.42
N ARG A 21 19.32 -22.53 12.23
CA ARG A 21 20.25 -21.40 12.47
C ARG A 21 20.72 -21.38 13.92
N GLY A 22 19.82 -21.61 14.86
CA GLY A 22 20.16 -21.69 16.28
C GLY A 22 21.09 -22.88 16.60
N TYR A 23 20.94 -24.01 15.95
CA TYR A 23 21.85 -25.14 16.10
C TYR A 23 23.23 -24.87 15.52
N ILE A 24 23.31 -24.20 14.35
CA ILE A 24 24.57 -23.75 13.75
C ILE A 24 25.32 -22.84 14.72
N GLU A 25 24.65 -21.86 15.30
CA GLU A 25 25.28 -20.92 16.24
C GLU A 25 25.77 -21.64 17.51
N LYS A 26 24.97 -22.53 18.07
CA LYS A 26 25.39 -23.33 19.23
C LYS A 26 26.58 -24.24 18.90
N ALA A 27 26.62 -24.83 17.72
CA ALA A 27 27.75 -25.67 17.29
C ALA A 27 29.03 -24.83 17.14
N ARG A 28 28.94 -23.61 16.60
CA ARG A 28 30.07 -22.67 16.51
C ARG A 28 30.61 -22.28 17.89
N VAL A 29 29.73 -22.01 18.83
CA VAL A 29 30.13 -21.73 20.24
C VAL A 29 30.84 -22.94 20.84
N GLN A 30 30.35 -24.16 20.60
CA GLN A 30 31.01 -25.36 21.10
C GLN A 30 32.35 -25.65 20.41
N ALA A 31 32.50 -25.27 19.13
CA ALA A 31 33.78 -25.36 18.43
C ALA A 31 34.86 -24.51 19.14
N ALA A 32 34.50 -23.32 19.59
CA ALA A 32 35.42 -22.43 20.30
C ALA A 32 35.87 -23.00 21.67
N SER A 33 35.12 -23.93 22.25
CA SER A 33 35.44 -24.55 23.53
C SER A 33 36.61 -25.57 23.48
N GLY A 34 36.96 -26.07 22.27
CA GLY A 34 38.02 -27.07 22.07
C GLY A 34 37.70 -28.48 22.62
N LYS A 35 36.46 -28.69 23.09
CA LYS A 35 36.07 -30.01 23.72
C LYS A 35 35.77 -31.11 22.73
N PHE A 36 35.44 -30.74 21.48
CA PHE A 36 34.96 -31.69 20.46
C PHE A 36 35.95 -31.77 19.31
N ASN A 37 35.97 -32.93 18.65
CA ASN A 37 36.77 -33.08 17.43
C ASN A 37 36.25 -32.14 16.32
N PRO A 38 37.17 -31.34 15.70
CA PRO A 38 36.79 -30.40 14.64
C PRO A 38 36.00 -31.05 13.51
N GLN A 39 36.33 -32.23 13.07
CA GLN A 39 35.61 -32.94 12.00
C GLN A 39 34.16 -33.29 12.37
N VAL A 40 33.88 -33.57 13.67
CA VAL A 40 32.52 -33.83 14.15
C VAL A 40 31.72 -32.54 14.14
N ILE A 41 32.33 -31.42 14.54
CA ILE A 41 31.70 -30.13 14.53
C ILE A 41 31.36 -29.70 13.09
N GLU A 42 32.32 -29.83 12.17
CA GLU A 42 32.12 -29.51 10.75
C GLU A 42 30.97 -30.30 10.14
N LYS A 43 30.91 -31.63 10.43
CA LYS A 43 29.81 -32.48 9.98
C LYS A 43 28.44 -31.99 10.50
N VAL A 44 28.36 -31.63 11.78
CA VAL A 44 27.11 -31.10 12.38
C VAL A 44 26.72 -29.76 11.79
N LEU A 45 27.68 -28.84 11.58
CA LEU A 45 27.44 -27.56 10.94
C LEU A 45 26.89 -27.76 9.53
N LEU A 46 27.56 -28.57 8.71
CA LEU A 46 27.14 -28.87 7.35
C LEU A 46 25.74 -29.48 7.28
N ASP A 47 25.42 -30.43 8.16
CA ASP A 47 24.08 -31.04 8.23
C ASP A 47 22.98 -30.00 8.50
N HIS A 48 23.22 -29.08 9.44
CA HIS A 48 22.24 -28.05 9.73
C HIS A 48 22.21 -26.94 8.68
N GLU A 49 23.30 -26.63 8.01
CA GLU A 49 23.34 -25.70 6.87
C GLU A 49 22.53 -26.24 5.70
N ILE A 50 22.70 -27.54 5.37
CA ILE A 50 21.88 -28.20 4.34
C ILE A 50 20.39 -28.16 4.70
N LYS A 51 20.03 -28.48 5.95
CA LYS A 51 18.63 -28.43 6.40
C LYS A 51 18.05 -27.02 6.35
N ALA A 52 18.82 -26.01 6.74
CA ALA A 52 18.39 -24.62 6.63
C ALA A 52 18.18 -24.21 5.16
N SER A 53 19.09 -24.59 4.25
CA SER A 53 18.95 -24.35 2.82
C SER A 53 17.68 -25.03 2.26
N THR A 54 17.45 -26.30 2.62
CA THR A 54 16.23 -27.01 2.19
C THR A 54 14.95 -26.28 2.62
N VAL A 55 14.93 -25.77 3.85
CA VAL A 55 13.78 -24.97 4.32
C VAL A 55 13.63 -23.67 3.52
N ALA A 56 14.73 -23.00 3.19
CA ALA A 56 14.69 -21.79 2.35
C ALA A 56 14.13 -22.09 0.95
N ASP A 57 14.51 -23.24 0.37
CA ASP A 57 13.99 -23.69 -0.92
C ASP A 57 12.48 -24.02 -0.85
N GLU A 58 11.98 -24.52 0.29
CA GLU A 58 10.55 -24.73 0.52
C GLU A 58 9.76 -23.42 0.65
N VAL A 59 10.38 -22.33 1.10
CA VAL A 59 9.76 -20.98 1.19
C VAL A 59 9.64 -20.35 -0.19
N GLY A 60 10.62 -20.53 -1.07
CA GLY A 60 10.67 -19.89 -2.39
C GLY A 60 9.33 -19.88 -3.15
N PRO A 61 8.64 -21.03 -3.32
CA PRO A 61 7.36 -21.11 -4.02
C PRO A 61 6.19 -20.41 -3.31
N LEU A 62 6.30 -20.08 -2.01
CA LEU A 62 5.24 -19.41 -1.26
C LEU A 62 5.27 -17.90 -1.48
N LEU A 63 6.46 -17.32 -1.70
CA LEU A 63 6.65 -15.88 -1.81
C LEU A 63 5.84 -15.25 -2.96
N PRO A 64 5.84 -15.79 -4.20
CA PRO A 64 5.01 -15.26 -5.28
C PRO A 64 3.51 -15.32 -4.97
N ASN A 65 3.06 -16.37 -4.29
CA ASN A 65 1.64 -16.50 -3.92
C ASN A 65 1.23 -15.45 -2.88
N LEU A 66 2.10 -15.17 -1.90
CA LEU A 66 1.88 -14.11 -0.92
C LEU A 66 1.89 -12.74 -1.58
N GLN A 67 2.81 -12.49 -2.52
CA GLN A 67 2.84 -11.24 -3.28
C GLN A 67 1.55 -11.05 -4.10
N THR A 68 1.08 -12.09 -4.78
CA THR A 68 -0.19 -12.03 -5.53
C THR A 68 -1.37 -11.66 -4.63
N LEU A 69 -1.39 -12.15 -3.37
CA LEU A 69 -2.43 -11.78 -2.41
C LEU A 69 -2.31 -10.31 -1.99
N ILE A 70 -1.09 -9.82 -1.78
CA ILE A 70 -0.83 -8.41 -1.47
C ILE A 70 -1.33 -7.53 -2.61
N ASP A 71 -0.96 -7.85 -3.84
CA ASP A 71 -1.35 -7.08 -5.02
C ASP A 71 -2.88 -7.04 -5.17
N ALA A 72 -3.56 -8.19 -4.98
CA ALA A 72 -5.01 -8.25 -5.02
C ALA A 72 -5.69 -7.40 -3.93
N LEU A 73 -5.14 -7.36 -2.71
CA LEU A 73 -5.64 -6.53 -1.63
C LEU A 73 -5.40 -5.03 -1.88
N VAL A 74 -4.27 -4.68 -2.48
CA VAL A 74 -3.98 -3.30 -2.90
C VAL A 74 -4.96 -2.83 -3.96
N ASP A 75 -5.24 -3.67 -4.97
CA ASP A 75 -6.21 -3.38 -6.03
C ASP A 75 -7.64 -3.25 -5.46
N GLU A 76 -8.03 -4.14 -4.54
CA GLU A 76 -9.31 -4.07 -3.87
C GLU A 76 -9.45 -2.76 -3.07
N LYS A 77 -8.43 -2.39 -2.30
CA LYS A 77 -8.39 -1.12 -1.56
C LYS A 77 -8.55 0.08 -2.48
N GLY A 78 -7.86 0.06 -3.62
CA GLY A 78 -7.99 1.08 -4.67
C GLY A 78 -9.41 1.18 -5.20
N SER A 79 -10.04 0.03 -5.49
CA SER A 79 -11.41 -0.06 -5.99
C SER A 79 -12.43 0.44 -4.98
N VAL A 80 -12.29 0.08 -3.70
CA VAL A 80 -13.17 0.57 -2.62
C VAL A 80 -13.08 2.08 -2.49
N ARG A 81 -11.88 2.65 -2.53
CA ARG A 81 -11.67 4.11 -2.47
C ARG A 81 -12.25 4.82 -3.70
N ALA A 82 -11.98 4.31 -4.89
CA ALA A 82 -12.49 4.87 -6.14
C ALA A 82 -14.04 4.85 -6.20
N GLY A 83 -14.67 3.77 -5.73
CA GLY A 83 -16.12 3.64 -5.68
C GLY A 83 -16.82 4.59 -4.70
N ASN A 84 -16.05 5.21 -3.79
CA ASN A 84 -16.56 6.18 -2.83
C ASN A 84 -15.98 7.60 -3.05
N ALA A 85 -15.17 7.78 -4.09
CA ALA A 85 -14.75 9.11 -4.51
C ALA A 85 -15.98 9.94 -4.93
N GLY A 86 -16.06 11.17 -4.45
CA GLY A 86 -17.19 12.07 -4.77
C GLY A 86 -18.42 11.92 -3.87
N VAL A 87 -18.42 11.03 -2.88
CA VAL A 87 -19.54 10.97 -1.91
C VAL A 87 -19.68 12.28 -1.14
N ASP A 88 -18.56 12.94 -0.80
CA ASP A 88 -18.59 14.23 -0.14
C ASP A 88 -19.24 15.31 -1.04
N GLU A 89 -18.96 15.29 -2.35
CA GLU A 89 -19.61 16.19 -3.32
C GLU A 89 -21.12 15.90 -3.41
N GLN A 90 -21.52 14.63 -3.38
CA GLN A 90 -22.94 14.26 -3.37
C GLN A 90 -23.66 14.75 -2.11
N VAL A 91 -22.99 14.67 -0.94
CA VAL A 91 -23.54 15.20 0.32
C VAL A 91 -23.72 16.74 0.20
N GLN A 92 -22.73 17.46 -0.32
CA GLN A 92 -22.83 18.92 -0.51
C GLN A 92 -23.93 19.29 -1.52
N GLU A 93 -24.12 18.50 -2.58
CA GLU A 93 -25.22 18.71 -3.53
C GLU A 93 -26.59 18.55 -2.83
N LEU A 94 -26.74 17.51 -2.00
CA LEU A 94 -27.96 17.31 -1.23
C LEU A 94 -28.22 18.44 -0.22
N GLU A 95 -27.17 18.90 0.46
CA GLU A 95 -27.25 20.06 1.36
C GLU A 95 -27.74 21.31 0.62
N LEU A 96 -27.23 21.57 -0.58
CA LEU A 96 -27.65 22.71 -1.39
C LEU A 96 -29.13 22.56 -1.82
N ARG A 97 -29.54 21.38 -2.29
CA ARG A 97 -30.94 21.11 -2.70
C ARG A 97 -31.93 21.26 -1.55
N ALA A 98 -31.57 20.82 -0.36
CA ALA A 98 -32.36 21.03 0.83
C ALA A 98 -32.43 22.53 1.19
N ALA A 99 -31.32 23.25 1.12
CA ALA A 99 -31.28 24.70 1.44
C ALA A 99 -32.13 25.56 0.52
N ILE A 100 -32.28 25.17 -0.76
CA ILE A 100 -33.15 25.88 -1.72
C ILE A 100 -34.61 25.37 -1.71
N GLY A 101 -34.92 24.38 -0.85
CA GLY A 101 -36.28 23.85 -0.69
C GLY A 101 -36.70 22.84 -1.77
N GLU A 102 -35.74 22.25 -2.51
CA GLU A 102 -36.01 21.21 -3.50
C GLU A 102 -36.24 19.85 -2.86
N LEU A 103 -35.61 19.61 -1.70
CA LEU A 103 -35.77 18.41 -0.87
C LEU A 103 -36.43 18.76 0.47
N SER A 104 -37.29 17.89 0.94
CA SER A 104 -37.77 17.96 2.34
C SER A 104 -36.67 17.50 3.30
N ASP A 105 -36.77 17.93 4.56
CA ASP A 105 -35.86 17.49 5.61
C ASP A 105 -35.81 15.97 5.77
N GLU A 106 -36.93 15.28 5.56
CA GLU A 106 -37.03 13.83 5.66
C GLU A 106 -36.27 13.12 4.53
N GLU A 107 -36.47 13.58 3.28
CA GLU A 107 -35.77 13.05 2.10
C GLU A 107 -34.26 13.33 2.20
N PHE A 108 -33.86 14.53 2.58
CA PHE A 108 -32.47 14.89 2.78
C PHE A 108 -31.80 13.97 3.82
N ASN A 109 -32.40 13.81 5.00
CA ASN A 109 -31.85 12.98 6.06
C ASN A 109 -31.73 11.51 5.65
N ALA A 110 -32.71 10.97 4.89
CA ALA A 110 -32.67 9.59 4.41
C ALA A 110 -31.54 9.38 3.40
N GLU A 111 -31.34 10.27 2.44
CA GLU A 111 -30.30 10.16 1.41
C GLU A 111 -28.90 10.34 2.01
N VAL A 112 -28.71 11.35 2.86
CA VAL A 112 -27.42 11.57 3.56
C VAL A 112 -27.07 10.40 4.46
N ALA A 113 -28.04 9.81 5.17
CA ALA A 113 -27.81 8.61 5.98
C ALA A 113 -27.35 7.43 5.12
N GLY A 114 -27.94 7.25 3.93
CA GLY A 114 -27.51 6.23 2.96
C GLY A 114 -26.06 6.42 2.50
N LEU A 115 -25.68 7.65 2.14
CA LEU A 115 -24.31 7.98 1.71
C LEU A 115 -23.29 7.78 2.84
N ARG A 116 -23.61 8.22 4.05
CA ARG A 116 -22.76 8.03 5.24
C ARG A 116 -22.58 6.55 5.54
N GLY A 117 -23.66 5.76 5.51
CA GLY A 117 -23.56 4.30 5.72
C GLY A 117 -22.67 3.61 4.70
N ARG A 118 -22.66 4.09 3.44
CA ARG A 118 -21.74 3.59 2.41
C ARG A 118 -20.29 3.95 2.72
N LEU A 119 -20.02 5.18 3.14
CA LEU A 119 -18.69 5.63 3.54
C LEU A 119 -18.17 4.83 4.74
N ASP A 120 -19.00 4.64 5.76
CA ASP A 120 -18.63 3.88 6.95
C ASP A 120 -18.25 2.45 6.60
N SER A 121 -19.08 1.78 5.80
CA SER A 121 -18.80 0.43 5.30
C SER A 121 -17.53 0.36 4.45
N ALA A 122 -17.27 1.36 3.62
CA ALA A 122 -16.05 1.46 2.83
C ALA A 122 -14.81 1.66 3.71
N ASN A 123 -14.90 2.51 4.73
CA ASN A 123 -13.82 2.75 5.68
C ASN A 123 -13.52 1.50 6.52
N GLU A 124 -14.53 0.77 6.99
CA GLU A 124 -14.36 -0.51 7.66
C GLU A 124 -13.66 -1.53 6.76
N ARG A 125 -14.07 -1.61 5.47
CA ARG A 125 -13.42 -2.52 4.52
C ARG A 125 -11.97 -2.14 4.28
N VAL A 126 -11.66 -0.86 4.09
CA VAL A 126 -10.28 -0.36 3.94
C VAL A 126 -9.44 -0.70 5.18
N ALA A 127 -9.97 -0.49 6.38
CA ALA A 127 -9.27 -0.83 7.62
C ALA A 127 -8.99 -2.34 7.74
N SER A 128 -9.95 -3.19 7.34
CA SER A 128 -9.75 -4.64 7.29
C SER A 128 -8.66 -5.03 6.29
N ILE A 129 -8.66 -4.43 5.10
CA ILE A 129 -7.61 -4.68 4.08
C ILE A 129 -6.25 -4.23 4.60
N ASP A 130 -6.15 -3.08 5.25
CA ASP A 130 -4.88 -2.58 5.81
C ASP A 130 -4.33 -3.51 6.89
N ALA A 131 -5.17 -4.06 7.74
CA ALA A 131 -4.76 -5.08 8.71
C ALA A 131 -4.23 -6.35 8.02
N GLU A 132 -4.93 -6.82 6.98
CA GLU A 132 -4.50 -8.00 6.22
C GLU A 132 -3.19 -7.78 5.47
N LEU A 133 -3.00 -6.61 4.87
CA LEU A 133 -1.73 -6.21 4.24
C LEU A 133 -0.60 -6.17 5.26
N GLY A 134 -0.84 -5.60 6.44
CA GLY A 134 0.15 -5.54 7.52
C GLY A 134 0.62 -6.92 7.96
N GLU A 135 -0.30 -7.90 8.09
CA GLU A 135 0.05 -9.29 8.42
C GLU A 135 0.94 -9.94 7.35
N LEU A 136 0.56 -9.79 6.06
CA LEU A 136 1.30 -10.39 4.95
C LEU A 136 2.69 -9.77 4.79
N GLN A 137 2.78 -8.44 4.84
CA GLN A 137 4.04 -7.71 4.74
C GLN A 137 4.96 -8.06 5.91
N SER A 138 4.44 -8.08 7.14
CA SER A 138 5.22 -8.43 8.32
C SER A 138 5.79 -9.85 8.25
N ALA A 139 5.04 -10.80 7.68
CA ALA A 139 5.51 -12.16 7.48
C ALA A 139 6.63 -12.24 6.42
N LEU A 140 6.52 -11.49 5.33
CA LEU A 140 7.55 -11.41 4.29
C LEU A 140 8.82 -10.73 4.81
N ASP A 141 8.70 -9.61 5.52
CA ASP A 141 9.81 -8.89 6.11
C ASP A 141 10.52 -9.72 7.17
N GLY A 142 9.76 -10.47 7.98
CA GLY A 142 10.29 -11.41 8.95
C GLY A 142 11.13 -12.50 8.29
N TRP A 143 10.69 -13.05 7.16
CA TRP A 143 11.47 -13.99 6.37
C TRP A 143 12.72 -13.33 5.78
N ALA A 144 12.58 -12.18 5.13
CA ALA A 144 13.69 -11.45 4.52
C ALA A 144 14.81 -11.14 5.52
N ALA A 145 14.44 -10.71 6.73
CA ALA A 145 15.39 -10.44 7.81
C ALA A 145 16.17 -11.69 8.27
N LEU A 146 15.53 -12.86 8.25
CA LEU A 146 16.14 -14.12 8.66
C LEU A 146 17.02 -14.74 7.58
N ALA A 147 16.53 -14.76 6.35
CA ALA A 147 17.20 -15.40 5.21
C ALA A 147 18.40 -14.57 4.72
N GLY A 148 18.41 -13.25 4.97
CA GLY A 148 19.46 -12.35 4.51
C GLY A 148 19.63 -12.37 2.99
N PRO A 149 20.86 -12.14 2.48
CA PRO A 149 21.12 -12.14 1.03
C PRO A 149 20.93 -13.51 0.36
N HIS A 150 20.73 -14.56 1.12
CA HIS A 150 20.42 -15.91 0.62
C HIS A 150 18.91 -16.17 0.48
N GLY A 151 18.06 -15.28 0.98
CA GLY A 151 16.63 -15.33 0.72
C GLY A 151 16.35 -14.82 -0.69
N HIS A 152 15.87 -15.68 -1.57
CA HIS A 152 15.50 -15.34 -2.97
C HIS A 152 14.29 -14.39 -3.07
N TYR A 153 14.03 -13.61 -2.04
CA TYR A 153 13.00 -12.57 -2.02
C TYR A 153 13.65 -11.22 -2.39
N ALA A 154 13.47 -10.80 -3.63
CA ALA A 154 13.63 -9.40 -3.97
C ALA A 154 12.41 -8.67 -3.39
N ALA A 155 12.61 -7.90 -2.31
CA ALA A 155 11.54 -7.04 -1.79
C ALA A 155 10.96 -6.24 -2.96
N PRO A 156 9.63 -6.15 -3.11
CA PRO A 156 9.05 -5.26 -4.10
C PRO A 156 9.60 -3.86 -3.83
N VAL A 157 10.25 -3.31 -4.84
CA VAL A 157 10.68 -1.90 -4.79
C VAL A 157 9.42 -1.11 -4.44
N ALA A 158 9.40 -0.52 -3.24
CA ALA A 158 8.30 0.34 -2.84
C ALA A 158 8.00 1.27 -4.00
N ALA A 159 6.77 1.20 -4.53
CA ALA A 159 6.36 2.09 -5.60
C ALA A 159 6.77 3.51 -5.19
N PRO A 160 7.46 4.28 -6.03
CA PRO A 160 7.90 5.61 -5.67
C PRO A 160 6.66 6.36 -5.16
N ALA A 161 6.77 6.90 -3.95
CA ALA A 161 5.71 7.71 -3.37
C ALA A 161 5.23 8.67 -4.47
N PRO A 162 3.91 8.84 -4.68
CA PRO A 162 3.41 9.77 -5.68
C PRO A 162 4.12 11.10 -5.45
N ALA A 163 4.81 11.58 -6.48
CA ALA A 163 5.51 12.85 -6.44
C ALA A 163 4.52 13.88 -5.88
N PRO A 164 4.93 14.72 -4.91
CA PRO A 164 4.05 15.77 -4.40
C PRO A 164 3.47 16.51 -5.60
N ALA A 165 2.14 16.59 -5.65
CA ALA A 165 1.43 17.27 -6.71
C ALA A 165 2.12 18.62 -6.95
N ALA A 166 2.61 18.82 -8.17
CA ALA A 166 3.29 20.06 -8.53
C ALA A 166 2.37 21.21 -8.11
N ALA A 167 2.91 22.09 -7.29
CA ALA A 167 2.21 23.32 -6.89
C ALA A 167 1.68 23.98 -8.17
N PRO A 168 0.46 24.52 -8.17
CA PRO A 168 -0.09 25.18 -9.36
C PRO A 168 0.90 26.24 -9.80
N VAL A 169 1.42 26.06 -11.02
CA VAL A 169 2.26 27.07 -11.67
C VAL A 169 1.41 28.33 -11.76
N ALA A 170 1.83 29.37 -11.05
CA ALA A 170 1.20 30.68 -11.13
C ALA A 170 1.07 31.04 -12.61
N ALA A 171 -0.17 31.30 -13.04
CA ALA A 171 -0.44 31.78 -14.39
C ALA A 171 0.42 33.00 -14.67
N PRO A 172 1.03 33.14 -15.85
CA PRO A 172 1.76 34.35 -16.20
C PRO A 172 0.81 35.54 -16.14
N ALA A 173 1.21 36.57 -15.41
CA ALA A 173 0.51 37.82 -15.34
C ALA A 173 0.24 38.32 -16.77
N GLN A 174 -1.04 38.49 -17.12
CA GLN A 174 -1.44 39.09 -18.36
C GLN A 174 -0.83 40.51 -18.41
N ALA A 175 0.03 40.70 -19.39
CA ALA A 175 0.55 42.03 -19.72
C ALA A 175 -0.62 43.00 -19.96
N ALA A 176 -0.54 44.15 -19.31
CA ALA A 176 -1.49 45.23 -19.44
C ALA A 176 -1.73 45.54 -20.92
N ALA A 177 -3.00 45.54 -21.32
CA ALA A 177 -3.42 45.97 -22.63
C ALA A 177 -3.04 47.46 -22.82
N GLU A 178 -2.32 47.75 -23.90
CA GLU A 178 -2.11 49.11 -24.38
C GLU A 178 -3.46 49.80 -24.65
N PRO A 179 -3.60 51.10 -24.34
CA PRO A 179 -4.83 51.84 -24.63
C PRO A 179 -4.94 52.00 -26.16
N GLU A 180 -6.09 51.63 -26.71
CA GLU A 180 -6.43 51.87 -28.10
C GLU A 180 -6.47 53.39 -28.41
N PRO A 181 -5.99 53.80 -29.57
CA PRO A 181 -6.09 55.19 -29.97
C PRO A 181 -7.54 55.56 -30.28
N THR A 182 -8.03 56.58 -29.61
CA THR A 182 -9.33 57.18 -29.86
C THR A 182 -9.34 57.79 -31.27
N PHE A 183 -10.10 57.15 -32.15
CA PHE A 183 -10.39 57.73 -33.49
C PHE A 183 -11.53 58.77 -33.37
N THR A 184 -11.19 60.05 -33.43
CA THR A 184 -12.12 61.14 -33.55
C THR A 184 -12.68 61.20 -34.99
N ALA A 185 -13.97 60.92 -35.12
CA ALA A 185 -14.68 61.11 -36.38
C ALA A 185 -14.88 62.64 -36.64
N PRO A 186 -14.74 63.07 -37.88
CA PRO A 186 -14.98 64.45 -38.21
C PRO A 186 -16.48 64.74 -38.19
N VAL A 187 -16.80 65.90 -37.57
CA VAL A 187 -18.13 66.55 -37.60
C VAL A 187 -18.37 66.99 -39.03
N VAL A 188 -19.44 66.52 -39.65
CA VAL A 188 -19.95 67.09 -40.89
C VAL A 188 -21.05 68.11 -40.50
N ASP A 189 -20.70 69.39 -40.66
CA ASP A 189 -21.65 70.48 -40.73
C ASP A 189 -22.46 70.33 -42.02
N ASP A 190 -23.75 70.30 -41.88
CA ASP A 190 -24.64 70.54 -43.01
C ASP A 190 -25.78 71.45 -42.54
N GLU A 191 -25.65 72.69 -42.95
CA GLU A 191 -26.71 73.70 -43.05
C GLU A 191 -27.08 73.84 -44.54
N PRO A 192 -28.25 74.32 -44.89
CA PRO A 192 -29.20 75.24 -44.26
C PRO A 192 -30.60 74.70 -43.98
#